data_8580b1cbe65eb926203b5a2fa36d0777
#
_entry.id   8580b1cbe65eb926203b5a2fa36d0777
#
_cell.length_a   1.000
_cell.length_b   1.000
_cell.length_c   1.000
_cell.angle_alpha   90.00
_cell.angle_beta   90.00
_cell.angle_gamma   90.00
#
_symmetry.space_group_name_H-M   'P 1'
#
loop_
_entity.id
_entity.type
_entity.pdbx_description
1 polymer ?
#
loop_
_entity_poly.entity_id
_entity_poly.type
_entity_poly.pdbx_seq_one_letter_code
_entity_poly.pdbx_strand_id
1 'polypeptide(L)'
;MSTTDQNKAQSTPLLTLVIMVAVGAVILTVSSYIAIPMAPVPITMQTLAVTSIGALYGWRRGAGTVLFWLTLGGLGVPVFASGAGGVEHLRGATAGYLWAFPVAAGVTGALVARGWDAKRKAWAFAAMLIGNLICLTLGASWLASQIGLMRALEVGLLPFLVGAGVKAGLGVGVLMLAPKLGFETQQ
;
A
#
# COMPACT_ATOMS: atom_id res chain seq x y z
N MET A 1 -20.03 -35.34 -22.23
CA MET A 1 -19.11 -34.23 -21.91
C MET A 1 -19.30 -33.95 -20.42
N SER A 2 -18.29 -34.32 -19.63
CA SER A 2 -18.40 -34.44 -18.16
C SER A 2 -18.39 -33.07 -17.50
N THR A 3 -19.35 -32.83 -16.61
CA THR A 3 -19.51 -31.62 -15.78
C THR A 3 -18.40 -31.43 -14.74
N THR A 4 -17.35 -32.23 -14.77
CA THR A 4 -16.23 -32.24 -13.83
C THR A 4 -15.10 -31.26 -14.19
N ASP A 5 -15.10 -30.69 -15.40
CA ASP A 5 -14.00 -29.83 -15.89
C ASP A 5 -14.23 -28.31 -15.67
N GLN A 6 -15.39 -27.89 -15.20
CA GLN A 6 -15.68 -26.44 -15.01
C GLN A 6 -15.36 -25.89 -13.61
N ASN A 7 -14.88 -26.70 -12.68
CA ASN A 7 -14.62 -26.26 -11.30
C ASN A 7 -13.15 -26.14 -10.94
N LYS A 8 -12.26 -26.03 -11.93
CA LYS A 8 -10.91 -25.48 -11.71
C LYS A 8 -10.94 -23.96 -11.80
N ALA A 9 -11.71 -23.32 -10.92
CA ALA A 9 -11.36 -21.98 -10.46
C ALA A 9 -9.90 -22.10 -10.00
N GLN A 10 -8.97 -21.45 -10.71
CA GLN A 10 -7.52 -21.54 -10.46
C GLN A 10 -7.21 -21.00 -9.06
N SER A 11 -7.35 -21.84 -8.06
CA SER A 11 -6.87 -21.56 -6.72
C SER A 11 -5.35 -21.42 -6.83
N THR A 12 -4.86 -20.20 -6.63
CA THR A 12 -3.41 -19.97 -6.55
C THR A 12 -2.84 -20.95 -5.54
N PRO A 13 -1.82 -21.77 -5.89
CA PRO A 13 -1.24 -22.73 -4.97
C PRO A 13 -0.86 -22.02 -3.66
N LEU A 14 -1.11 -22.67 -2.53
CA LEU A 14 -0.82 -22.08 -1.20
C LEU A 14 0.62 -21.58 -1.11
N LEU A 15 1.57 -22.33 -1.65
CA LEU A 15 2.98 -21.93 -1.69
C LEU A 15 3.17 -20.61 -2.44
N THR A 16 2.54 -20.42 -3.58
CA THR A 16 2.62 -19.16 -4.35
C THR A 16 2.05 -17.98 -3.55
N LEU A 17 0.93 -18.18 -2.85
CA LEU A 17 0.34 -17.15 -1.99
C LEU A 17 1.30 -16.78 -0.85
N VAL A 18 1.89 -17.75 -0.17
CA VAL A 18 2.88 -17.53 0.91
C VAL A 18 4.08 -16.73 0.39
N ILE A 19 4.63 -17.13 -0.76
CA ILE A 19 5.76 -16.41 -1.38
C ILE A 19 5.37 -14.95 -1.72
N MET A 20 4.19 -14.74 -2.31
CA MET A 20 3.71 -13.40 -2.65
C MET A 20 3.58 -12.51 -1.40
N VAL A 21 2.99 -13.03 -0.33
CA VAL A 21 2.83 -12.30 0.93
C VAL A 21 4.20 -11.98 1.56
N ALA A 22 5.12 -12.96 1.57
CA ALA A 22 6.47 -12.76 2.10
C ALA A 22 7.24 -11.68 1.30
N VAL A 23 7.24 -11.78 -0.03
CA VAL A 23 7.88 -10.79 -0.92
C VAL A 23 7.25 -9.40 -0.72
N GLY A 24 5.92 -9.32 -0.67
CA GLY A 24 5.21 -8.07 -0.41
C GLY A 24 5.57 -7.46 0.95
N ALA A 25 5.67 -8.26 2.00
CA ALA A 25 6.08 -7.79 3.33
C ALA A 25 7.53 -7.27 3.33
N VAL A 26 8.44 -7.93 2.61
CA VAL A 26 9.83 -7.47 2.43
C VAL A 26 9.85 -6.12 1.68
N ILE A 27 9.11 -5.99 0.58
CA ILE A 27 9.02 -4.72 -0.19
C ILE A 27 8.48 -3.59 0.71
N LEU A 28 7.42 -3.83 1.49
CA LEU A 28 6.88 -2.86 2.44
C LEU A 28 7.92 -2.46 3.49
N THR A 29 8.65 -3.43 4.03
CA THR A 29 9.70 -3.18 5.02
C THR A 29 10.84 -2.35 4.41
N VAL A 30 11.39 -2.74 3.26
CA VAL A 30 12.44 -1.98 2.59
C VAL A 30 11.98 -0.54 2.29
N SER A 31 10.74 -0.38 1.80
CA SER A 31 10.18 0.95 1.52
C SER A 31 9.99 1.81 2.77
N SER A 32 9.83 1.19 3.94
CA SER A 32 9.72 1.90 5.23
C SER A 32 11.05 2.48 5.71
N TYR A 33 12.17 1.85 5.34
CA TYR A 33 13.51 2.34 5.65
C TYR A 33 13.97 3.45 4.72
N ILE A 34 13.34 3.59 3.53
CA ILE A 34 13.57 4.73 2.63
C ILE A 34 12.71 5.88 3.14
N ALA A 35 13.24 6.64 4.09
CA ALA A 35 12.51 7.67 4.81
C ALA A 35 13.32 8.96 4.95
N ILE A 36 12.62 10.09 4.80
CA ILE A 36 13.13 11.40 5.23
C ILE A 36 12.57 11.61 6.65
N PRO A 37 13.45 11.67 7.67
CA PRO A 37 13.00 11.83 9.04
C PRO A 37 12.36 13.20 9.25
N MET A 38 11.11 13.20 9.65
CA MET A 38 10.33 14.38 10.03
C MET A 38 9.46 14.05 11.24
N ALA A 39 9.15 15.05 12.04
CA ALA A 39 8.25 14.90 13.18
C ALA A 39 6.96 15.72 12.92
N PRO A 40 5.78 15.18 13.24
CA PRO A 40 5.52 13.89 13.88
C PRO A 40 5.43 12.70 12.91
N VAL A 41 5.42 12.91 11.59
CA VAL A 41 5.22 11.88 10.58
C VAL A 41 6.35 11.92 9.56
N PRO A 42 7.14 10.84 9.38
CA PRO A 42 8.21 10.80 8.37
C PRO A 42 7.65 10.68 6.95
N ILE A 43 8.36 11.24 5.96
CA ILE A 43 8.07 10.98 4.54
C ILE A 43 8.76 9.67 4.17
N THR A 44 8.00 8.66 3.75
CA THR A 44 8.53 7.33 3.38
C THR A 44 8.11 6.92 1.98
N MET A 45 8.73 5.88 1.44
CA MET A 45 8.31 5.25 0.18
C MET A 45 7.20 4.21 0.37
N GLN A 46 6.70 4.02 1.60
CA GLN A 46 5.70 3.01 1.93
C GLN A 46 4.42 3.11 1.09
N THR A 47 3.89 4.31 0.86
CA THR A 47 2.65 4.47 0.10
C THR A 47 2.80 4.09 -1.37
N LEU A 48 4.01 4.21 -1.96
CA LEU A 48 4.32 3.65 -3.27
C LEU A 48 4.22 2.11 -3.24
N ALA A 49 4.85 1.47 -2.25
CA ALA A 49 4.82 0.01 -2.10
C ALA A 49 3.40 -0.50 -1.85
N VAL A 50 2.65 0.14 -0.96
CA VAL A 50 1.25 -0.19 -0.61
C VAL A 50 0.35 -0.17 -1.86
N THR A 51 0.37 0.94 -2.62
CA THR A 51 -0.46 1.07 -3.82
C THR A 51 -0.01 0.12 -4.93
N SER A 52 1.30 -0.10 -5.09
CA SER A 52 1.83 -1.06 -6.07
C SER A 52 1.46 -2.50 -5.73
N ILE A 53 1.55 -2.91 -4.47
CA ILE A 53 1.12 -4.24 -4.01
C ILE A 53 -0.39 -4.42 -4.23
N GLY A 54 -1.20 -3.42 -3.90
CA GLY A 54 -2.63 -3.43 -4.18
C GLY A 54 -2.92 -3.64 -5.66
N ALA A 55 -2.23 -2.89 -6.53
CA ALA A 55 -2.40 -2.96 -7.97
C ALA A 55 -1.95 -4.28 -8.60
N LEU A 56 -0.84 -4.87 -8.11
CA LEU A 56 -0.25 -6.10 -8.67
C LEU A 56 -0.93 -7.36 -8.12
N TYR A 57 -1.24 -7.39 -6.82
CA TYR A 57 -1.80 -8.58 -6.16
C TYR A 57 -3.33 -8.62 -6.18
N GLY A 58 -3.95 -7.51 -6.60
CA GLY A 58 -5.39 -7.31 -6.52
C GLY A 58 -5.87 -6.93 -5.11
N TRP A 59 -7.13 -6.51 -5.00
CA TRP A 59 -7.65 -5.86 -3.81
C TRP A 59 -7.61 -6.74 -2.54
N ARG A 60 -7.98 -8.04 -2.64
CA ARG A 60 -8.01 -8.95 -1.47
C ARG A 60 -6.62 -9.33 -1.00
N ARG A 61 -5.76 -9.78 -1.94
CA ARG A 61 -4.41 -10.24 -1.62
C ARG A 61 -3.51 -9.09 -1.24
N GLY A 62 -3.64 -7.94 -1.93
CA GLY A 62 -2.90 -6.74 -1.60
C GLY A 62 -3.22 -6.21 -0.22
N ALA A 63 -4.51 -6.04 0.12
CA ALA A 63 -4.92 -5.63 1.47
C ALA A 63 -4.50 -6.65 2.53
N GLY A 64 -4.64 -7.96 2.24
CA GLY A 64 -4.21 -9.04 3.14
C GLY A 64 -2.70 -9.04 3.40
N THR A 65 -1.88 -8.81 2.37
CA THR A 65 -0.42 -8.68 2.51
C THR A 65 -0.04 -7.50 3.42
N VAL A 66 -0.71 -6.36 3.23
CA VAL A 66 -0.47 -5.17 4.07
C VAL A 66 -0.91 -5.42 5.51
N LEU A 67 -2.07 -6.07 5.73
CA LEU A 67 -2.53 -6.45 7.08
C LEU A 67 -1.55 -7.40 7.76
N PHE A 68 -1.05 -8.40 7.03
CA PHE A 68 -0.03 -9.32 7.55
C PHE A 68 1.23 -8.55 7.97
N TRP A 69 1.71 -7.63 7.14
CA TRP A 69 2.87 -6.80 7.46
C TRP A 69 2.63 -5.90 8.69
N LEU A 70 1.43 -5.29 8.82
CA LEU A 70 1.05 -4.54 10.02
C LEU A 70 1.03 -5.41 11.27
N THR A 71 0.58 -6.66 11.15
CA THR A 71 0.59 -7.62 12.27
C THR A 71 2.00 -7.93 12.72
N LEU A 72 2.94 -8.16 11.79
CA LEU A 72 4.36 -8.35 12.12
C LEU A 72 4.91 -7.14 12.88
N GLY A 73 4.65 -5.92 12.38
CA GLY A 73 5.07 -4.69 13.04
C GLY A 73 4.46 -4.54 14.44
N GLY A 74 3.17 -4.81 14.58
CA GLY A 74 2.48 -4.78 15.88
C GLY A 74 3.02 -5.79 16.89
N LEU A 75 3.51 -6.93 16.43
CA LEU A 75 4.18 -7.95 17.27
C LEU A 75 5.63 -7.56 17.64
N GLY A 76 6.12 -6.39 17.22
CA GLY A 76 7.43 -5.89 17.58
C GLY A 76 8.53 -6.15 16.54
N VAL A 77 8.19 -6.75 15.39
CA VAL A 77 9.17 -6.89 14.30
C VAL A 77 9.51 -5.50 13.76
N PRO A 78 10.80 -5.14 13.56
CA PRO A 78 11.22 -3.79 13.15
C PRO A 78 10.96 -3.54 11.65
N VAL A 79 9.68 -3.52 11.25
CA VAL A 79 9.24 -3.36 9.85
C VAL A 79 8.70 -1.97 9.53
N PHE A 80 8.42 -1.13 10.54
CA PHE A 80 7.92 0.23 10.35
C PHE A 80 9.05 1.23 10.04
N ALA A 81 8.68 2.49 9.79
CA ALA A 81 9.63 3.53 9.45
C ALA A 81 10.78 3.63 10.47
N SER A 82 12.01 3.76 9.96
CA SER A 82 13.24 3.83 10.77
C SER A 82 13.51 2.60 11.66
N GLY A 83 13.00 1.43 11.25
CA GLY A 83 13.19 0.19 12.01
C GLY A 83 12.31 0.08 13.26
N ALA A 84 11.25 0.86 13.34
CA ALA A 84 10.29 0.80 14.42
C ALA A 84 9.41 -0.47 14.35
N GLY A 85 8.90 -0.87 15.51
CA GLY A 85 7.93 -1.95 15.68
C GLY A 85 7.26 -1.82 17.05
N GLY A 86 6.21 -2.60 17.27
CA GLY A 86 5.43 -2.58 18.50
C GLY A 86 4.06 -1.94 18.33
N VAL A 87 3.15 -2.32 19.24
CA VAL A 87 1.76 -1.88 19.24
C VAL A 87 1.62 -0.37 19.48
N GLU A 88 2.58 0.27 20.10
CA GLU A 88 2.63 1.71 20.34
C GLU A 88 2.61 2.52 19.03
N HIS A 89 3.23 2.01 17.95
CA HIS A 89 3.20 2.64 16.63
C HIS A 89 1.82 2.57 15.97
N LEU A 90 1.02 1.55 16.32
CA LEU A 90 -0.36 1.38 15.87
C LEU A 90 -1.36 2.26 16.66
N ARG A 91 -0.89 3.03 17.65
CA ARG A 91 -1.67 3.97 18.48
C ARG A 91 -1.10 5.39 18.48
N GLY A 92 0.15 5.56 18.02
CA GLY A 92 0.86 6.84 17.97
C GLY A 92 0.40 7.76 16.84
N ALA A 93 1.16 8.83 16.61
CA ALA A 93 0.86 9.86 15.61
C ALA A 93 0.74 9.32 14.18
N THR A 94 1.47 8.28 13.84
CA THR A 94 1.47 7.64 12.51
C THR A 94 0.41 6.57 12.34
N ALA A 95 -0.32 6.20 13.39
CA ALA A 95 -1.24 5.06 13.40
C ALA A 95 -2.32 5.18 12.31
N GLY A 96 -2.90 6.36 12.12
CA GLY A 96 -3.92 6.57 11.10
C GLY A 96 -3.43 6.30 9.67
N TYR A 97 -2.17 6.62 9.38
CA TYR A 97 -1.54 6.29 8.08
C TYR A 97 -1.35 4.79 7.93
N LEU A 98 -0.86 4.10 8.97
CA LEU A 98 -0.65 2.66 8.98
C LEU A 98 -1.99 1.92 8.77
N TRP A 99 -3.04 2.29 9.49
CA TRP A 99 -4.37 1.69 9.34
C TRP A 99 -5.03 2.02 8.01
N ALA A 100 -4.67 3.13 7.37
CA ALA A 100 -5.13 3.46 6.02
C ALA A 100 -4.49 2.59 4.92
N PHE A 101 -3.31 2.00 5.15
CA PHE A 101 -2.58 1.23 4.14
C PHE A 101 -3.36 0.04 3.57
N PRO A 102 -4.01 -0.84 4.35
CA PRO A 102 -4.83 -1.92 3.80
C PRO A 102 -5.99 -1.39 2.94
N VAL A 103 -6.61 -0.28 3.36
CA VAL A 103 -7.69 0.36 2.61
C VAL A 103 -7.17 0.89 1.27
N ALA A 104 -6.04 1.60 1.30
CA ALA A 104 -5.40 2.14 0.10
C ALA A 104 -4.98 1.03 -0.88
N ALA A 105 -4.38 -0.05 -0.39
CA ALA A 105 -4.03 -1.20 -1.23
C ALA A 105 -5.29 -1.84 -1.84
N GLY A 106 -6.34 -2.04 -1.05
CA GLY A 106 -7.60 -2.62 -1.50
C GLY A 106 -8.28 -1.76 -2.57
N VAL A 107 -8.40 -0.45 -2.34
CA VAL A 107 -9.02 0.48 -3.29
C VAL A 107 -8.21 0.57 -4.58
N THR A 108 -6.89 0.73 -4.50
CA THR A 108 -6.02 0.77 -5.68
C THR A 108 -6.16 -0.52 -6.50
N GLY A 109 -6.11 -1.68 -5.85
CA GLY A 109 -6.29 -2.97 -6.52
C GLY A 109 -7.67 -3.13 -7.16
N ALA A 110 -8.73 -2.65 -6.51
CA ALA A 110 -10.08 -2.67 -7.06
C ALA A 110 -10.25 -1.74 -8.29
N LEU A 111 -9.58 -0.59 -8.31
CA LEU A 111 -9.59 0.32 -9.45
C LEU A 111 -8.83 -0.29 -10.63
N VAL A 112 -7.65 -0.87 -10.38
CA VAL A 112 -6.87 -1.56 -11.42
C VAL A 112 -7.65 -2.73 -12.02
N ALA A 113 -8.34 -3.53 -11.21
CA ALA A 113 -9.21 -4.60 -11.69
C ALA A 113 -10.38 -4.11 -12.55
N ARG A 114 -10.76 -2.82 -12.44
CA ARG A 114 -11.76 -2.18 -13.33
C ARG A 114 -11.17 -1.59 -14.61
N GLY A 115 -9.92 -1.90 -14.94
CA GLY A 115 -9.23 -1.45 -16.15
C GLY A 115 -8.48 -0.11 -16.01
N TRP A 116 -8.21 0.34 -14.75
CA TRP A 116 -7.34 1.49 -14.48
C TRP A 116 -5.88 1.03 -14.40
N ASP A 117 -5.44 0.30 -15.40
CA ASP A 117 -4.18 -0.45 -15.46
C ASP A 117 -3.12 0.24 -16.34
N ALA A 118 -1.99 -0.44 -16.55
CA ALA A 118 -0.87 0.06 -17.35
C ALA A 118 -1.22 0.40 -18.82
N LYS A 119 -2.32 -0.15 -19.37
CA LYS A 119 -2.78 0.15 -20.72
C LYS A 119 -3.38 1.56 -20.81
N ARG A 120 -3.91 2.06 -19.70
CA ARG A 120 -4.53 3.38 -19.58
C ARG A 120 -3.77 4.22 -18.55
N LYS A 121 -2.58 4.70 -18.89
CA LYS A 121 -1.63 5.38 -17.99
C LYS A 121 -2.26 6.47 -17.10
N ALA A 122 -3.15 7.30 -17.66
CA ALA A 122 -3.82 8.35 -16.90
C ALA A 122 -4.74 7.78 -15.82
N TRP A 123 -5.48 6.70 -16.10
CA TRP A 123 -6.32 6.02 -15.14
C TRP A 123 -5.50 5.24 -14.10
N ALA A 124 -4.40 4.61 -14.53
CA ALA A 124 -3.44 3.98 -13.61
C ALA A 124 -2.85 5.02 -12.63
N PHE A 125 -2.47 6.19 -13.13
CA PHE A 125 -2.02 7.30 -12.29
C PHE A 125 -3.10 7.74 -11.30
N ALA A 126 -4.35 7.89 -11.74
CA ALA A 126 -5.47 8.25 -10.88
C ALA A 126 -5.71 7.19 -9.80
N ALA A 127 -5.64 5.88 -10.12
CA ALA A 127 -5.77 4.81 -9.14
C ALA A 127 -4.69 4.88 -8.06
N MET A 128 -3.42 5.07 -8.47
CA MET A 128 -2.29 5.23 -7.54
C MET A 128 -2.42 6.47 -6.68
N LEU A 129 -2.84 7.59 -7.28
CA LEU A 129 -3.03 8.86 -6.56
C LEU A 129 -4.16 8.75 -5.54
N ILE A 130 -5.30 8.15 -5.90
CA ILE A 130 -6.42 7.90 -4.97
C ILE A 130 -5.95 7.08 -3.76
N GLY A 131 -5.18 6.00 -3.97
CA GLY A 131 -4.61 5.22 -2.88
C GLY A 131 -3.71 6.04 -1.96
N ASN A 132 -2.83 6.88 -2.53
CA ASN A 132 -1.99 7.80 -1.75
C ASN A 132 -2.84 8.83 -0.97
N LEU A 133 -3.87 9.42 -1.60
CA LEU A 133 -4.74 10.40 -0.95
C LEU A 133 -5.57 9.78 0.19
N ILE A 134 -6.03 8.53 0.04
CA ILE A 134 -6.67 7.78 1.14
C ILE A 134 -5.74 7.68 2.34
N CYS A 135 -4.46 7.32 2.12
CA CYS A 135 -3.48 7.28 3.20
C CYS A 135 -3.33 8.65 3.87
N LEU A 136 -3.21 9.72 3.09
CA LEU A 136 -3.00 11.06 3.61
C LEU A 136 -4.22 11.58 4.36
N THR A 137 -5.43 11.40 3.82
CA THR A 137 -6.66 11.92 4.44
C THR A 137 -6.98 11.18 5.74
N LEU A 138 -6.95 9.85 5.75
CA LEU A 138 -7.20 9.06 6.95
C LEU A 138 -6.10 9.28 7.99
N GLY A 139 -4.84 9.33 7.56
CA GLY A 139 -3.70 9.60 8.42
C GLY A 139 -3.77 10.99 9.07
N ALA A 140 -4.02 12.03 8.29
CA ALA A 140 -4.15 13.38 8.79
C ALA A 140 -5.39 13.56 9.69
N SER A 141 -6.50 12.87 9.40
CA SER A 141 -7.69 12.86 10.27
C SER A 141 -7.40 12.25 11.64
N TRP A 142 -6.67 11.15 11.69
CA TRP A 142 -6.19 10.56 12.94
C TRP A 142 -5.26 11.52 13.69
N LEU A 143 -4.29 12.09 12.99
CA LEU A 143 -3.34 13.03 13.57
C LEU A 143 -4.05 14.28 14.12
N ALA A 144 -5.09 14.75 13.43
CA ALA A 144 -5.90 15.87 13.88
C ALA A 144 -6.57 15.67 15.23
N SER A 145 -6.95 14.42 15.56
CA SER A 145 -7.50 14.10 16.89
C SER A 145 -6.46 14.23 18.02
N GLN A 146 -5.17 14.22 17.69
CA GLN A 146 -4.08 14.29 18.68
C GLN A 146 -3.48 15.69 18.81
N ILE A 147 -3.34 16.44 17.70
CA ILE A 147 -2.62 17.73 17.68
C ILE A 147 -3.46 18.88 17.14
N GLY A 148 -4.76 18.66 16.85
CA GLY A 148 -5.66 19.63 16.27
C GLY A 148 -5.59 19.68 14.74
N LEU A 149 -6.71 20.10 14.11
CA LEU A 149 -6.89 20.02 12.66
C LEU A 149 -5.87 20.85 11.88
N MET A 150 -5.69 22.11 12.25
CA MET A 150 -4.82 23.03 11.48
C MET A 150 -3.38 22.53 11.47
N ARG A 151 -2.87 22.12 12.64
CA ARG A 151 -1.51 21.58 12.76
C ARG A 151 -1.35 20.26 12.02
N ALA A 152 -2.35 19.37 12.07
CA ALA A 152 -2.30 18.11 11.34
C ALA A 152 -2.29 18.32 9.81
N LEU A 153 -3.00 19.30 9.29
CA LEU A 153 -2.94 19.65 7.86
C LEU A 153 -1.55 20.18 7.47
N GLU A 154 -0.98 21.08 8.27
CA GLU A 154 0.35 21.66 8.00
C GLU A 154 1.47 20.62 7.97
N VAL A 155 1.50 19.70 8.94
CA VAL A 155 2.63 18.76 9.13
C VAL A 155 2.34 17.33 8.69
N GLY A 156 1.07 16.96 8.52
CA GLY A 156 0.65 15.59 8.19
C GLY A 156 0.05 15.41 6.80
N LEU A 157 -0.33 16.51 6.11
CA LEU A 157 -0.95 16.42 4.78
C LEU A 157 -0.22 17.24 3.72
N LEU A 158 -0.09 18.55 3.91
CA LEU A 158 0.43 19.45 2.88
C LEU A 158 1.82 19.08 2.36
N PRO A 159 2.82 18.76 3.21
CA PRO A 159 4.16 18.41 2.74
C PRO A 159 4.19 17.13 1.90
N PHE A 160 3.18 16.26 2.07
CA PHE A 160 3.13 14.95 1.42
C PHE A 160 2.44 14.97 0.05
N LEU A 161 1.68 16.03 -0.30
CA LEU A 161 0.90 16.09 -1.53
C LEU A 161 1.76 15.98 -2.79
N VAL A 162 2.87 16.72 -2.84
CA VAL A 162 3.82 16.63 -3.96
C VAL A 162 4.40 15.20 -4.06
N GLY A 163 4.82 14.65 -2.91
CA GLY A 163 5.32 13.28 -2.83
C GLY A 163 4.27 12.24 -3.26
N ALA A 164 2.99 12.46 -2.98
CA ALA A 164 1.92 11.58 -3.42
C ALA A 164 1.80 11.54 -4.95
N GLY A 165 1.89 12.70 -5.62
CA GLY A 165 1.91 12.78 -7.08
C GLY A 165 3.11 12.07 -7.70
N VAL A 166 4.32 12.30 -7.15
CA VAL A 166 5.55 11.64 -7.61
C VAL A 166 5.44 10.12 -7.46
N LYS A 167 5.00 9.63 -6.29
CA LYS A 167 4.83 8.19 -6.02
C LYS A 167 3.75 7.57 -6.92
N ALA A 168 2.67 8.31 -7.21
CA ALA A 168 1.67 7.84 -8.16
C ALA A 168 2.27 7.63 -9.55
N GLY A 169 3.11 8.56 -10.03
CA GLY A 169 3.84 8.42 -11.29
C GLY A 169 4.80 7.23 -11.30
N LEU A 170 5.59 7.06 -10.24
CA LEU A 170 6.48 5.89 -10.07
C LEU A 170 5.68 4.58 -10.03
N GLY A 171 4.52 4.56 -9.38
CA GLY A 171 3.62 3.41 -9.34
C GLY A 171 3.11 3.00 -10.72
N VAL A 172 2.82 3.95 -11.61
CA VAL A 172 2.52 3.65 -13.02
C VAL A 172 3.71 2.97 -13.70
N GLY A 173 4.94 3.45 -13.44
CA GLY A 173 6.17 2.82 -13.91
C GLY A 173 6.29 1.36 -13.46
N VAL A 174 6.00 1.08 -12.19
CA VAL A 174 5.98 -0.27 -11.63
C VAL A 174 4.98 -1.15 -12.37
N LEU A 175 3.74 -0.67 -12.58
CA LEU A 175 2.71 -1.41 -13.34
C LEU A 175 3.11 -1.70 -14.78
N MET A 176 3.84 -0.78 -15.44
CA MET A 176 4.31 -0.98 -16.80
C MET A 176 5.47 -1.99 -16.90
N LEU A 177 6.27 -2.11 -15.86
CA LEU A 177 7.41 -3.04 -15.80
C LEU A 177 6.98 -4.44 -15.36
N ALA A 178 5.93 -4.58 -14.56
CA ALA A 178 5.48 -5.83 -13.98
C ALA A 178 5.29 -6.97 -15.01
N PRO A 179 4.62 -6.77 -16.17
CA PRO A 179 4.47 -7.82 -17.18
C PRO A 179 5.80 -8.27 -17.78
N LYS A 180 6.78 -7.36 -17.90
CA LYS A 180 8.13 -7.67 -18.40
C LYS A 180 8.93 -8.53 -17.44
N LEU A 181 8.58 -8.51 -16.16
CA LEU A 181 9.18 -9.29 -15.10
C LEU A 181 8.39 -10.59 -14.80
N GLY A 182 7.40 -10.93 -15.63
CA GLY A 182 6.58 -12.13 -15.46
C GLY A 182 5.49 -12.02 -14.39
N PHE A 183 5.22 -10.80 -13.87
CA PHE A 183 4.10 -10.57 -12.97
C PHE A 183 2.84 -10.26 -13.78
N GLU A 184 1.94 -11.22 -13.90
CA GLU A 184 0.59 -10.95 -14.41
C GLU A 184 -0.21 -10.23 -13.32
N THR A 185 -0.77 -9.06 -13.66
CA THR A 185 -1.71 -8.39 -12.76
C THR A 185 -2.90 -9.30 -12.52
N GLN A 186 -3.11 -9.69 -11.29
CA GLN A 186 -4.22 -10.57 -10.88
C GLN A 186 -5.52 -9.76 -10.95
N GLN A 187 -6.22 -9.89 -12.08
CA GLN A 187 -7.55 -9.29 -12.30
C GLN A 187 -8.64 -10.14 -11.69
#